data_55b898d2cabf052681a8d7dfbdfe4ac7
#
_entry.id   55b898d2cabf052681a8d7dfbdfe4ac7
#
_cell.length_a   1.000
_cell.length_b   1.000
_cell.length_c   1.000
_cell.angle_alpha   90.00
_cell.angle_beta   90.00
_cell.angle_gamma   90.00
#
_symmetry.space_group_name_H-M   'P 1'
#
loop_
_entity.id
_entity.type
_entity.pdbx_description
1 polymer ?
#
loop_
_entity_poly.entity_id
_entity_poly.type
_entity_poly.pdbx_seq_one_letter_code
_entity_poly.pdbx_strand_id
1 'polypeptide(L)'
;MENTGVRSINTGDFNRIKDRVVSWKNSMRGYKDVSNRIVVYSPLLLPFPYSKVALFFNKILFKKSLLSWIDSANFNNPIVISFLPTPVVHYVIKAINPSLLVYYCANDFSKSSISAKGISPYEDRFIFEADMVFVISHSLMDKVKKISSNNVYYFPPGIDFHKFHQALALDDTIPNDIGNIKTPIIGYIGALSKALDQDLLCALADHFPEYTIAIVGPKFVDISKLEKASNIVLLGSKQHKEIPYYIKEFDVAIIPYICNEFMDGVYPSKLFEYLSMGKPVVSTNIREVSYISNSHRDVVIVSKDSSDFINAVELSMHDNNKLLKDVRVQFAQDNSWNVRFNNISKVINKRLISKESTHIGYNWKGKFDLYLSRKKKFKKIFLTTIFVLILSLYSPLFWLMGEQLILRDTPNKTDAIVVFSGDGEVNYRNSSYQRRALDAVKFYNSGYGKDIFISSGREQAISDVEIIKLFLTSKGIPKIGRA
;
A
#
# COMPACT_ATOMS: atom_id res chain seq x y z
N MET A 1 18.48 -3.86 23.22
CA MET A 1 18.94 -2.81 22.29
C MET A 1 17.79 -2.50 21.36
N GLU A 2 16.98 -1.56 21.78
CA GLU A 2 15.69 -1.24 21.17
C GLU A 2 15.81 -0.01 20.29
N ASN A 3 15.25 -0.18 19.07
CA ASN A 3 14.56 0.83 18.29
C ASN A 3 15.26 2.13 17.93
N THR A 4 16.16 2.04 16.98
CA THR A 4 16.23 3.06 15.95
C THR A 4 15.20 2.68 14.88
N GLY A 5 14.12 3.46 14.71
CA GLY A 5 12.98 3.18 13.84
C GLY A 5 13.25 3.23 12.33
N VAL A 6 14.32 2.61 11.90
CA VAL A 6 14.63 2.31 10.51
C VAL A 6 14.23 0.86 10.29
N ARG A 7 13.03 0.65 9.77
CA ARG A 7 12.60 -0.63 9.23
C ARG A 7 13.63 -1.04 8.17
N SER A 8 14.32 -2.15 8.40
CA SER A 8 15.21 -2.74 7.39
C SER A 8 14.41 -2.90 6.09
N ILE A 9 14.94 -2.36 5.00
CA ILE A 9 14.34 -2.49 3.67
C ILE A 9 14.42 -3.96 3.31
N ASN A 10 13.28 -4.63 3.27
CA ASN A 10 13.16 -6.03 2.88
C ASN A 10 13.25 -6.14 1.34
N THR A 11 13.69 -7.30 0.83
CA THR A 11 13.71 -7.61 -0.60
C THR A 11 12.35 -7.33 -1.29
N GLY A 12 11.23 -7.51 -0.57
CA GLY A 12 9.90 -7.14 -1.04
C GLY A 12 9.69 -5.63 -1.23
N ASP A 13 10.32 -4.80 -0.41
CA ASP A 13 10.25 -3.33 -0.55
C ASP A 13 11.07 -2.86 -1.76
N PHE A 14 12.19 -3.52 -2.03
CA PHE A 14 13.03 -3.24 -3.20
C PHE A 14 12.30 -3.58 -4.51
N ASN A 15 11.62 -4.72 -4.57
CA ASN A 15 10.81 -5.11 -5.72
C ASN A 15 9.66 -4.12 -5.94
N ARG A 16 8.98 -3.68 -4.89
CA ARG A 16 7.93 -2.65 -4.98
C ARG A 16 8.45 -1.30 -5.50
N ILE A 17 9.65 -0.90 -5.08
CA ILE A 17 10.30 0.33 -5.58
C ILE A 17 10.65 0.17 -7.06
N LYS A 18 11.23 -0.96 -7.43
CA LYS A 18 11.55 -1.30 -8.83
C LYS A 18 10.30 -1.26 -9.72
N ASP A 19 9.22 -1.92 -9.30
CA ASP A 19 7.96 -1.95 -10.03
C ASP A 19 7.34 -0.55 -10.19
N ARG A 20 7.43 0.29 -9.15
CA ARG A 20 6.99 1.68 -9.22
C ARG A 20 7.82 2.51 -10.19
N VAL A 21 9.14 2.35 -10.21
CA VAL A 21 10.03 3.05 -11.15
C VAL A 21 9.77 2.59 -12.58
N VAL A 22 9.59 1.29 -12.80
CA VAL A 22 9.24 0.73 -14.12
C VAL A 22 7.87 1.24 -14.58
N SER A 23 6.86 1.18 -13.73
CA SER A 23 5.53 1.72 -14.00
C SER A 23 5.56 3.22 -14.31
N TRP A 24 6.37 3.99 -13.58
CA TRP A 24 6.55 5.42 -13.81
C TRP A 24 7.26 5.72 -15.14
N LYS A 25 8.24 4.91 -15.55
CA LYS A 25 8.88 5.01 -16.88
C LYS A 25 7.93 4.68 -18.02
N ASN A 26 7.07 3.67 -17.81
CA ASN A 26 6.12 3.19 -18.82
C ASN A 26 4.86 4.05 -18.92
N SER A 27 4.70 5.01 -18.02
CA SER A 27 3.63 6.00 -18.03
C SER A 27 4.20 7.38 -18.37
N MET A 28 3.35 8.31 -18.78
CA MET A 28 3.78 9.70 -19.00
C MET A 28 4.17 10.39 -17.68
N ARG A 29 5.36 10.08 -17.13
CA ARG A 29 5.87 10.60 -15.85
C ARG A 29 4.93 10.35 -14.67
N GLY A 30 4.33 9.17 -14.60
CA GLY A 30 3.39 8.77 -13.55
C GLY A 30 1.92 9.01 -13.86
N TYR A 31 1.57 9.66 -14.98
CA TYR A 31 0.19 9.84 -15.42
C TYR A 31 -0.24 8.70 -16.34
N LYS A 32 -1.38 8.09 -16.05
CA LYS A 32 -2.02 7.06 -16.87
C LYS A 32 -3.48 7.42 -17.07
N ASP A 33 -3.89 7.58 -18.31
CA ASP A 33 -5.29 7.68 -18.66
C ASP A 33 -5.93 6.29 -18.57
N VAL A 34 -6.97 6.16 -17.79
CA VAL A 34 -7.71 4.91 -17.60
C VAL A 34 -9.00 4.93 -18.38
N SER A 35 -9.60 6.11 -18.52
CA SER A 35 -10.79 6.36 -19.34
C SER A 35 -10.89 7.84 -19.68
N ASN A 36 -11.75 8.20 -20.63
CA ASN A 36 -11.94 9.59 -21.10
C ASN A 36 -12.16 10.65 -19.99
N ARG A 37 -12.35 10.22 -18.74
CA ARG A 37 -12.62 11.12 -17.60
C ARG A 37 -11.80 10.78 -16.35
N ILE A 38 -10.96 9.73 -16.38
CA ILE A 38 -10.20 9.27 -15.20
C ILE A 38 -8.73 9.19 -15.55
N VAL A 39 -7.95 10.06 -14.93
CA VAL A 39 -6.49 10.02 -14.98
C VAL A 39 -5.95 9.58 -13.64
N VAL A 40 -5.16 8.53 -13.64
CA VAL A 40 -4.44 8.04 -12.46
C VAL A 40 -3.05 8.64 -12.44
N TYR A 41 -2.72 9.32 -11.36
CA TYR A 41 -1.38 9.88 -11.14
C TYR A 41 -0.67 9.16 -10.00
N SER A 42 0.48 8.59 -10.31
CA SER A 42 1.35 7.89 -9.35
C SER A 42 2.69 8.64 -9.22
N PRO A 43 2.80 9.60 -8.29
CA PRO A 43 4.03 10.37 -8.13
C PRO A 43 5.17 9.48 -7.63
N LEU A 44 6.39 9.73 -8.15
CA LEU A 44 7.59 9.15 -7.59
C LEU A 44 8.02 9.98 -6.38
N LEU A 45 7.84 9.44 -5.19
CA LEU A 45 8.19 10.07 -3.92
C LEU A 45 9.28 9.27 -3.21
N LEU A 46 10.10 9.96 -2.41
CA LEU A 46 11.09 9.31 -1.57
C LEU A 46 10.40 8.42 -0.52
N PRO A 47 10.80 7.15 -0.34
CA PRO A 47 10.10 6.15 0.46
C PRO A 47 10.33 6.28 1.98
N PHE A 48 10.68 7.47 2.46
CA PHE A 48 10.98 7.75 3.87
C PHE A 48 9.93 8.72 4.45
N PRO A 49 8.71 8.25 4.82
CA PRO A 49 7.59 9.12 5.16
C PRO A 49 7.79 9.97 6.42
N TYR A 50 8.72 9.59 7.30
CA TYR A 50 9.01 10.29 8.56
C TYR A 50 10.31 11.08 8.55
N SER A 51 11.13 10.99 7.50
CA SER A 51 12.32 11.80 7.33
C SER A 51 11.93 13.24 6.97
N LYS A 52 12.40 14.21 7.77
CA LYS A 52 12.16 15.65 7.52
C LYS A 52 12.67 16.07 6.14
N VAL A 53 13.81 15.53 5.71
CA VAL A 53 14.44 15.81 4.41
C VAL A 53 13.57 15.23 3.29
N ALA A 54 13.18 13.95 3.39
CA ALA A 54 12.32 13.33 2.39
C ALA A 54 10.95 14.02 2.32
N LEU A 55 10.36 14.39 3.46
CA LEU A 55 9.12 15.17 3.51
C LEU A 55 9.25 16.52 2.81
N PHE A 56 10.37 17.21 2.97
CA PHE A 56 10.62 18.48 2.29
C PHE A 56 10.63 18.30 0.76
N PHE A 57 11.41 17.35 0.24
CA PHE A 57 11.45 17.07 -1.19
C PHE A 57 10.11 16.54 -1.72
N ASN A 58 9.47 15.61 -1.02
CA ASN A 58 8.18 15.06 -1.43
C ASN A 58 7.09 16.14 -1.51
N LYS A 59 7.05 17.07 -0.57
CA LYS A 59 6.12 18.20 -0.60
C LYS A 59 6.31 19.06 -1.84
N ILE A 60 7.56 19.38 -2.19
CA ILE A 60 7.86 20.22 -3.36
C ILE A 60 7.53 19.48 -4.65
N LEU A 61 7.99 18.23 -4.80
CA LEU A 61 7.81 17.44 -6.00
C LEU A 61 6.32 17.18 -6.28
N PHE A 62 5.59 16.71 -5.27
CA PHE A 62 4.18 16.38 -5.41
C PHE A 62 3.33 17.62 -5.69
N LYS A 63 3.56 18.70 -4.92
CA LYS A 63 2.89 19.98 -5.17
C LYS A 63 3.10 20.48 -6.58
N LYS A 64 4.36 20.55 -7.04
CA LYS A 64 4.70 21.07 -8.38
C LYS A 64 4.03 20.27 -9.48
N SER A 65 4.10 18.94 -9.39
CA SER A 65 3.53 18.04 -10.37
C SER A 65 2.00 18.18 -10.42
N LEU A 66 1.34 18.10 -9.27
CA LEU A 66 -0.11 18.14 -9.20
C LEU A 66 -0.70 19.49 -9.61
N LEU A 67 -0.11 20.61 -9.16
CA LEU A 67 -0.58 21.93 -9.58
C LEU A 67 -0.38 22.15 -11.08
N SER A 68 0.74 21.71 -11.64
CA SER A 68 0.96 21.79 -13.09
C SER A 68 -0.09 21.01 -13.88
N TRP A 69 -0.52 19.86 -13.35
CA TRP A 69 -1.58 19.08 -13.99
C TRP A 69 -2.96 19.74 -13.85
N ILE A 70 -3.31 20.23 -12.67
CA ILE A 70 -4.56 20.96 -12.42
C ILE A 70 -4.68 22.16 -13.37
N ASP A 71 -3.59 22.93 -13.51
CA ASP A 71 -3.53 24.07 -14.45
C ASP A 71 -3.71 23.61 -15.91
N SER A 72 -3.02 22.54 -16.30
CA SER A 72 -3.06 22.00 -17.67
C SER A 72 -4.42 21.39 -18.03
N ALA A 73 -5.08 20.79 -17.06
CA ALA A 73 -6.40 20.20 -17.20
C ALA A 73 -7.53 21.23 -17.04
N ASN A 74 -7.20 22.48 -16.79
CA ASN A 74 -8.12 23.59 -16.59
C ASN A 74 -9.16 23.31 -15.48
N PHE A 75 -8.73 22.65 -14.40
CA PHE A 75 -9.56 22.40 -13.24
C PHE A 75 -9.77 23.68 -12.42
N ASN A 76 -10.96 24.22 -12.49
CA ASN A 76 -11.37 25.36 -11.69
C ASN A 76 -12.10 24.85 -10.43
N ASN A 77 -11.70 25.35 -9.25
CA ASN A 77 -12.35 25.07 -7.97
C ASN A 77 -12.52 23.55 -7.69
N PRO A 78 -11.44 22.75 -7.65
CA PRO A 78 -11.55 21.31 -7.50
C PRO A 78 -12.13 20.91 -6.14
N ILE A 79 -12.91 19.83 -6.14
CA ILE A 79 -13.26 19.09 -4.92
C ILE A 79 -12.12 18.12 -4.66
N VAL A 80 -11.60 18.10 -3.45
CA VAL A 80 -10.58 17.14 -3.03
C VAL A 80 -11.16 16.15 -2.03
N ILE A 81 -11.10 14.86 -2.37
CA ILE A 81 -11.44 13.76 -1.48
C ILE A 81 -10.13 13.07 -1.09
N SER A 82 -9.81 13.07 0.20
CA SER A 82 -8.59 12.44 0.71
C SER A 82 -8.91 11.24 1.59
N PHE A 83 -8.19 10.12 1.34
CA PHE A 83 -8.23 8.93 2.18
C PHE A 83 -7.04 8.83 3.14
N LEU A 84 -6.01 9.67 2.92
CA LEU A 84 -4.77 9.63 3.70
C LEU A 84 -4.46 11.01 4.30
N PRO A 85 -4.48 11.14 5.63
CA PRO A 85 -4.20 12.41 6.31
C PRO A 85 -2.70 12.60 6.56
N THR A 86 -1.85 12.47 5.53
CA THR A 86 -0.39 12.60 5.69
C THR A 86 0.06 14.06 5.61
N PRO A 87 1.23 14.41 6.22
CA PRO A 87 1.78 15.77 6.14
C PRO A 87 2.00 16.27 4.71
N VAL A 88 2.33 15.36 3.77
CA VAL A 88 2.52 15.71 2.36
C VAL A 88 1.20 16.07 1.71
N VAL A 89 0.16 15.25 1.93
CA VAL A 89 -1.18 15.47 1.39
C VAL A 89 -1.76 16.77 1.94
N HIS A 90 -1.65 16.99 3.26
CA HIS A 90 -2.11 18.23 3.89
C HIS A 90 -1.45 19.49 3.29
N TYR A 91 -0.13 19.44 3.07
CA TYR A 91 0.60 20.54 2.45
C TYR A 91 0.11 20.81 1.01
N VAL A 92 -0.14 19.75 0.25
CA VAL A 92 -0.60 19.83 -1.13
C VAL A 92 -2.03 20.38 -1.21
N ILE A 93 -2.93 19.91 -0.35
CA ILE A 93 -4.32 20.41 -0.28
C ILE A 93 -4.35 21.90 0.00
N LYS A 94 -3.54 22.38 0.95
CA LYS A 94 -3.42 23.84 1.21
C LYS A 94 -2.95 24.63 -0.01
N ALA A 95 -2.13 24.02 -0.86
CA ALA A 95 -1.66 24.66 -2.07
C ALA A 95 -2.69 24.62 -3.21
N ILE A 96 -3.52 23.58 -3.29
CA ILE A 96 -4.62 23.46 -4.25
C ILE A 96 -5.73 24.45 -3.88
N ASN A 97 -5.99 24.66 -2.59
CA ASN A 97 -7.09 25.46 -2.06
C ASN A 97 -8.44 25.04 -2.67
N PRO A 98 -8.91 23.82 -2.38
CA PRO A 98 -10.10 23.26 -3.03
C PRO A 98 -11.37 24.00 -2.62
N SER A 99 -12.39 23.97 -3.48
CA SER A 99 -13.73 24.45 -3.17
C SER A 99 -14.36 23.67 -2.01
N LEU A 100 -14.07 22.39 -1.95
CA LEU A 100 -14.51 21.50 -0.89
C LEU A 100 -13.41 20.48 -0.55
N LEU A 101 -13.11 20.33 0.73
CA LEU A 101 -12.25 19.27 1.26
C LEU A 101 -13.09 18.21 1.97
N VAL A 102 -13.07 16.99 1.43
CA VAL A 102 -13.70 15.82 2.04
C VAL A 102 -12.60 14.89 2.57
N TYR A 103 -12.67 14.53 3.83
CA TYR A 103 -11.85 13.47 4.40
C TYR A 103 -12.67 12.18 4.45
N TYR A 104 -12.21 11.14 3.75
CA TYR A 104 -12.81 9.81 3.78
C TYR A 104 -12.03 8.92 4.76
N CYS A 105 -12.51 8.84 6.00
CA CYS A 105 -11.90 8.08 7.08
C CYS A 105 -12.28 6.59 6.95
N ALA A 106 -11.41 5.83 6.30
CA ALA A 106 -11.62 4.42 6.00
C ALA A 106 -10.90 3.47 6.98
N ASN A 107 -10.04 3.98 7.87
CA ASN A 107 -9.28 3.17 8.82
C ASN A 107 -9.02 3.96 10.10
N ASP A 108 -8.87 3.24 11.22
CA ASP A 108 -8.36 3.81 12.45
C ASP A 108 -6.83 3.70 12.49
N PHE A 109 -6.13 4.79 12.10
CA PHE A 109 -4.68 4.82 12.12
C PHE A 109 -4.10 4.70 13.53
N SER A 110 -4.83 5.10 14.57
CA SER A 110 -4.38 5.00 15.96
C SER A 110 -4.28 3.56 16.45
N LYS A 111 -5.13 2.67 15.93
CA LYS A 111 -5.20 1.24 16.26
C LYS A 111 -4.46 0.35 15.27
N SER A 112 -3.92 0.91 14.20
CA SER A 112 -3.23 0.21 13.13
C SER A 112 -1.76 -0.10 13.49
N SER A 113 -0.90 -0.32 12.51
CA SER A 113 0.52 -0.61 12.72
C SER A 113 1.25 0.56 13.40
N ILE A 114 2.42 0.27 14.03
CA ILE A 114 3.29 1.29 14.65
C ILE A 114 3.60 2.43 13.67
N SER A 115 3.84 2.10 12.40
CA SER A 115 4.09 3.10 11.35
C SER A 115 2.87 3.98 11.06
N ALA A 116 1.66 3.42 11.16
CA ALA A 116 0.43 4.17 10.93
C ALA A 116 0.06 5.07 12.11
N LYS A 117 0.43 4.70 13.35
CA LYS A 117 0.25 5.56 14.53
C LYS A 117 0.90 6.92 14.40
N GLY A 118 2.02 7.04 13.67
CA GLY A 118 2.67 8.30 13.36
C GLY A 118 1.83 9.27 12.52
N ILE A 119 0.74 8.78 11.89
CA ILE A 119 -0.20 9.60 11.11
C ILE A 119 -1.28 10.22 12.02
N SER A 120 -1.60 9.59 13.15
CA SER A 120 -2.71 9.98 14.01
C SER A 120 -2.76 11.48 14.38
N PRO A 121 -1.66 12.16 14.78
CA PRO A 121 -1.70 13.58 15.09
C PRO A 121 -2.08 14.48 13.90
N TYR A 122 -1.78 14.02 12.69
CA TYR A 122 -2.17 14.71 11.46
C TYR A 122 -3.61 14.42 11.08
N GLU A 123 -4.14 13.25 11.44
CA GLU A 123 -5.51 12.86 11.21
C GLU A 123 -6.48 13.76 11.98
N ASP A 124 -6.24 14.01 13.26
CA ASP A 124 -7.08 14.90 14.10
C ASP A 124 -7.19 16.29 13.48
N ARG A 125 -6.08 16.81 13.02
CA ARG A 125 -6.04 18.09 12.32
C ARG A 125 -6.82 18.04 11.00
N PHE A 126 -6.71 16.92 10.26
CA PHE A 126 -7.40 16.73 9.00
C PHE A 126 -8.91 16.67 9.19
N ILE A 127 -9.37 15.97 10.22
CA ILE A 127 -10.78 15.90 10.63
C ILE A 127 -11.31 17.30 10.95
N PHE A 128 -10.53 18.11 11.70
CA PHE A 128 -10.93 19.47 12.08
C PHE A 128 -10.98 20.44 10.88
N GLU A 129 -10.03 20.34 9.94
CA GLU A 129 -9.92 21.25 8.79
C GLU A 129 -10.83 20.84 7.62
N ALA A 130 -11.34 19.60 7.57
CA ALA A 130 -12.19 19.12 6.48
C ALA A 130 -13.58 19.78 6.51
N ASP A 131 -14.07 20.14 5.33
CA ASP A 131 -15.45 20.65 5.15
C ASP A 131 -16.49 19.56 5.44
N MET A 132 -16.11 18.29 5.16
CA MET A 132 -16.94 17.11 5.38
C MET A 132 -16.04 15.92 5.74
N VAL A 133 -16.51 15.08 6.65
CA VAL A 133 -15.86 13.82 7.01
C VAL A 133 -16.79 12.65 6.71
N PHE A 134 -16.36 11.73 5.85
CA PHE A 134 -17.05 10.48 5.59
C PHE A 134 -16.40 9.38 6.39
N VAL A 135 -17.19 8.56 7.06
CA VAL A 135 -16.71 7.44 7.88
C VAL A 135 -17.38 6.16 7.42
N ILE A 136 -16.64 5.05 7.47
CA ILE A 136 -17.14 3.75 7.02
C ILE A 136 -17.75 2.89 8.12
N SER A 137 -17.55 3.26 9.38
CA SER A 137 -18.04 2.49 10.54
C SER A 137 -18.52 3.38 11.66
N HIS A 138 -19.38 2.83 12.52
CA HIS A 138 -19.89 3.53 13.70
C HIS A 138 -18.77 3.81 14.72
N SER A 139 -17.79 2.91 14.82
CA SER A 139 -16.62 3.14 15.66
C SER A 139 -15.81 4.36 15.20
N LEU A 140 -15.62 4.51 13.90
CA LEU A 140 -14.97 5.70 13.33
C LEU A 140 -15.84 6.95 13.46
N MET A 141 -17.17 6.81 13.36
CA MET A 141 -18.11 7.90 13.63
C MET A 141 -17.94 8.44 15.04
N ASP A 142 -17.90 7.56 16.04
CA ASP A 142 -17.72 7.93 17.44
C ASP A 142 -16.37 8.61 17.68
N LYS A 143 -15.30 8.12 17.05
CA LYS A 143 -13.97 8.73 17.10
C LYS A 143 -13.98 10.14 16.51
N VAL A 144 -14.51 10.28 15.29
CA VAL A 144 -14.49 11.55 14.54
C VAL A 144 -15.36 12.60 15.27
N LYS A 145 -16.51 12.20 15.79
CA LYS A 145 -17.42 13.12 16.53
C LYS A 145 -16.81 13.69 17.80
N LYS A 146 -15.81 13.05 18.40
CA LYS A 146 -15.05 13.61 19.54
C LYS A 146 -14.17 14.79 19.14
N ILE A 147 -13.75 14.85 17.85
CA ILE A 147 -12.86 15.90 17.34
C ILE A 147 -13.69 16.98 16.62
N SER A 148 -14.68 16.57 15.82
CA SER A 148 -15.58 17.46 15.08
C SER A 148 -16.97 16.87 15.07
N SER A 149 -17.94 17.56 15.64
CA SER A 149 -19.33 17.10 15.70
C SER A 149 -20.14 17.44 14.44
N ASN A 150 -19.65 18.37 13.62
CA ASN A 150 -20.36 18.88 12.46
C ASN A 150 -19.86 18.22 11.17
N ASN A 151 -20.77 18.02 10.21
CA ASN A 151 -20.46 17.55 8.86
C ASN A 151 -19.81 16.16 8.77
N VAL A 152 -20.18 15.26 9.68
CA VAL A 152 -19.77 13.84 9.69
C VAL A 152 -20.89 12.99 9.13
N TYR A 153 -20.58 12.16 8.12
CA TYR A 153 -21.54 11.34 7.39
C TYR A 153 -21.08 9.89 7.37
N TYR A 154 -22.04 8.98 7.55
CA TYR A 154 -21.80 7.55 7.48
C TYR A 154 -21.96 7.06 6.03
N PHE A 155 -20.85 6.65 5.41
CA PHE A 155 -20.81 6.10 4.07
C PHE A 155 -19.91 4.86 4.04
N PRO A 156 -20.42 3.69 4.46
CA PRO A 156 -19.68 2.45 4.38
C PRO A 156 -19.44 2.04 2.92
N PRO A 157 -18.49 1.11 2.65
CA PRO A 157 -18.26 0.57 1.31
C PRO A 157 -19.54 0.03 0.68
N GLY A 158 -19.68 0.21 -0.62
CA GLY A 158 -20.76 -0.38 -1.42
C GLY A 158 -20.31 -1.68 -2.09
N ILE A 159 -21.26 -2.34 -2.77
CA ILE A 159 -21.04 -3.52 -3.61
C ILE A 159 -21.21 -3.16 -5.08
N ASP A 160 -20.43 -3.80 -5.95
CA ASP A 160 -20.72 -3.88 -7.38
C ASP A 160 -21.82 -4.92 -7.62
N PHE A 161 -23.07 -4.53 -7.28
CA PHE A 161 -24.22 -5.43 -7.28
C PHE A 161 -24.42 -6.13 -8.61
N HIS A 162 -24.33 -5.41 -9.72
CA HIS A 162 -24.54 -5.98 -11.05
C HIS A 162 -23.58 -7.12 -11.35
N LYS A 163 -22.30 -6.92 -11.04
CA LYS A 163 -21.26 -7.91 -11.29
C LYS A 163 -21.51 -9.22 -10.54
N PHE A 164 -21.94 -9.15 -9.29
CA PHE A 164 -22.23 -10.35 -8.50
C PHE A 164 -23.55 -10.98 -8.91
N HIS A 165 -24.60 -10.19 -9.02
CA HIS A 165 -25.95 -10.70 -9.30
C HIS A 165 -26.07 -11.33 -10.70
N GLN A 166 -25.40 -10.79 -11.71
CA GLN A 166 -25.37 -11.36 -13.06
C GLN A 166 -24.77 -12.77 -13.11
N ALA A 167 -23.86 -13.11 -12.22
CA ALA A 167 -23.27 -14.45 -12.16
C ALA A 167 -24.29 -15.53 -11.79
N LEU A 168 -25.42 -15.17 -11.15
CA LEU A 168 -26.50 -16.12 -10.86
C LEU A 168 -27.19 -16.66 -12.13
N ALA A 169 -27.24 -15.86 -13.20
CA ALA A 169 -27.87 -16.21 -14.44
C ALA A 169 -27.00 -17.06 -15.39
N LEU A 170 -25.69 -17.23 -15.05
CA LEU A 170 -24.75 -17.97 -15.89
C LEU A 170 -24.56 -19.37 -15.33
N ASP A 171 -25.22 -20.37 -15.90
CA ASP A 171 -25.22 -21.74 -15.38
C ASP A 171 -23.94 -22.54 -15.66
N ASP A 172 -23.21 -22.24 -16.73
CA ASP A 172 -22.07 -23.05 -17.21
C ASP A 172 -20.70 -22.63 -16.70
N THR A 173 -20.60 -21.84 -15.62
CA THR A 173 -19.34 -21.20 -15.21
C THR A 173 -18.83 -21.61 -13.82
N ILE A 174 -19.21 -22.80 -13.35
CA ILE A 174 -18.70 -23.30 -12.05
C ILE A 174 -17.21 -23.61 -12.19
N PRO A 175 -16.34 -23.01 -11.37
CA PRO A 175 -14.91 -23.34 -11.38
C PRO A 175 -14.68 -24.80 -10.99
N ASN A 176 -13.85 -25.52 -11.76
CA ASN A 176 -13.60 -26.95 -11.58
C ASN A 176 -13.13 -27.34 -10.18
N ASP A 177 -12.41 -26.45 -9.52
CA ASP A 177 -11.83 -26.68 -8.18
C ASP A 177 -12.85 -26.54 -7.05
N ILE A 178 -14.02 -25.93 -7.28
CA ILE A 178 -15.13 -25.93 -6.33
C ILE A 178 -16.27 -26.86 -6.76
N GLY A 179 -16.50 -27.02 -8.06
CA GLY A 179 -17.58 -27.87 -8.57
C GLY A 179 -17.44 -29.35 -8.24
N ASN A 180 -16.23 -29.82 -7.90
CA ASN A 180 -15.96 -31.21 -7.48
C ASN A 180 -15.94 -31.41 -5.96
N ILE A 181 -16.23 -30.35 -5.19
CA ILE A 181 -16.23 -30.42 -3.72
C ILE A 181 -17.53 -31.03 -3.22
N LYS A 182 -17.42 -31.84 -2.17
CA LYS A 182 -18.58 -32.44 -1.50
C LYS A 182 -19.48 -31.36 -0.90
N THR A 183 -20.74 -31.39 -1.22
CA THR A 183 -21.80 -30.52 -0.66
C THR A 183 -22.41 -31.18 0.59
N PRO A 184 -22.94 -30.40 1.56
CA PRO A 184 -23.08 -28.93 1.56
C PRO A 184 -21.76 -28.18 1.81
N ILE A 185 -21.68 -26.93 1.33
CA ILE A 185 -20.49 -26.08 1.39
C ILE A 185 -20.71 -24.87 2.32
N ILE A 186 -19.93 -24.77 3.37
CA ILE A 186 -19.78 -23.57 4.21
C ILE A 186 -18.66 -22.73 3.62
N GLY A 187 -18.98 -21.55 3.08
CA GLY A 187 -18.01 -20.77 2.30
C GLY A 187 -17.49 -19.53 3.00
N TYR A 188 -16.18 -19.33 2.91
CA TYR A 188 -15.51 -18.07 3.29
C TYR A 188 -14.68 -17.51 2.14
N ILE A 189 -14.87 -16.23 1.83
CA ILE A 189 -14.02 -15.49 0.89
C ILE A 189 -13.25 -14.41 1.61
N GLY A 190 -11.93 -14.47 1.53
CA GLY A 190 -11.06 -13.44 2.08
C GLY A 190 -9.68 -13.95 2.45
N ALA A 191 -8.81 -13.00 2.78
CA ALA A 191 -7.45 -13.32 3.20
C ALA A 191 -7.45 -14.12 4.51
N LEU A 192 -6.65 -15.17 4.55
CA LEU A 192 -6.31 -15.86 5.79
C LEU A 192 -5.27 -15.00 6.52
N SER A 193 -5.76 -14.16 7.42
CA SER A 193 -5.00 -13.16 8.15
C SER A 193 -5.22 -13.30 9.66
N LYS A 194 -4.57 -12.47 10.45
CA LYS A 194 -4.76 -12.43 11.92
C LYS A 194 -6.19 -12.04 12.35
N ALA A 195 -7.02 -11.57 11.43
CA ALA A 195 -8.42 -11.24 11.71
C ALA A 195 -9.33 -12.47 11.69
N LEU A 196 -8.89 -13.58 11.08
CA LEU A 196 -9.67 -14.80 10.95
C LEU A 196 -9.55 -15.65 12.20
N ASP A 197 -10.68 -16.10 12.73
CA ASP A 197 -10.74 -17.03 13.86
C ASP A 197 -10.57 -18.47 13.35
N GLN A 198 -9.32 -18.96 13.44
CA GLN A 198 -9.00 -20.31 13.01
C GLN A 198 -9.56 -21.38 13.95
N ASP A 199 -9.67 -21.08 15.25
CA ASP A 199 -10.20 -22.02 16.23
C ASP A 199 -11.69 -22.25 16.03
N LEU A 200 -12.43 -21.20 15.67
CA LEU A 200 -13.84 -21.30 15.27
C LEU A 200 -14.01 -22.14 13.99
N LEU A 201 -13.13 -21.96 13.01
CA LEU A 201 -13.17 -22.75 11.77
C LEU A 201 -12.87 -24.24 12.02
N CYS A 202 -11.91 -24.54 12.91
CA CYS A 202 -11.66 -25.93 13.33
C CYS A 202 -12.86 -26.53 14.06
N ALA A 203 -13.47 -25.77 14.98
CA ALA A 203 -14.68 -26.23 15.69
C ALA A 203 -15.85 -26.49 14.75
N LEU A 204 -16.03 -25.65 13.70
CA LEU A 204 -17.01 -25.92 12.64
C LEU A 204 -16.69 -27.21 11.87
N ALA A 205 -15.42 -27.43 11.53
CA ALA A 205 -14.99 -28.62 10.80
C ALA A 205 -15.24 -29.89 11.61
N ASP A 206 -14.95 -29.86 12.89
CA ASP A 206 -15.18 -30.99 13.80
C ASP A 206 -16.67 -31.29 14.00
N HIS A 207 -17.50 -30.23 14.05
CA HIS A 207 -18.95 -30.38 14.26
C HIS A 207 -19.68 -30.87 13.01
N PHE A 208 -19.23 -30.46 11.82
CA PHE A 208 -19.82 -30.80 10.53
C PHE A 208 -18.89 -31.67 9.66
N PRO A 209 -18.54 -32.91 10.06
CA PRO A 209 -17.58 -33.75 9.33
C PRO A 209 -18.05 -34.08 7.91
N GLU A 210 -19.38 -34.06 7.67
CA GLU A 210 -19.96 -34.35 6.37
C GLU A 210 -20.04 -33.13 5.44
N TYR A 211 -19.83 -31.91 5.96
CA TYR A 211 -19.86 -30.68 5.18
C TYR A 211 -18.44 -30.25 4.81
N THR A 212 -18.30 -29.52 3.73
CA THR A 212 -17.01 -28.95 3.35
C THR A 212 -16.94 -27.47 3.73
N ILE A 213 -15.87 -27.08 4.39
CA ILE A 213 -15.56 -25.66 4.62
C ILE A 213 -14.62 -25.19 3.51
N ALA A 214 -15.16 -24.43 2.55
CA ALA A 214 -14.41 -23.91 1.42
C ALA A 214 -13.87 -22.51 1.71
N ILE A 215 -12.54 -22.35 1.65
CA ILE A 215 -11.86 -21.08 1.93
C ILE A 215 -11.18 -20.57 0.66
N VAL A 216 -11.62 -19.39 0.18
CA VAL A 216 -11.10 -18.74 -1.02
C VAL A 216 -10.33 -17.48 -0.61
N GLY A 217 -9.01 -17.46 -0.79
CA GLY A 217 -8.21 -16.27 -0.52
C GLY A 217 -6.72 -16.53 -0.31
N PRO A 218 -5.90 -15.46 -0.30
CA PRO A 218 -4.48 -15.56 -0.07
C PRO A 218 -4.14 -15.83 1.41
N LYS A 219 -3.03 -16.51 1.62
CA LYS A 219 -2.50 -16.90 2.94
C LYS A 219 -1.44 -15.88 3.39
N PHE A 220 -1.67 -15.26 4.56
CA PHE A 220 -0.75 -14.29 5.17
C PHE A 220 -0.31 -14.66 6.60
N VAL A 221 -0.85 -15.74 7.15
CA VAL A 221 -0.52 -16.26 8.48
C VAL A 221 -0.28 -17.76 8.41
N ASP A 222 0.26 -18.32 9.47
CA ASP A 222 0.31 -19.77 9.63
C ASP A 222 -1.11 -20.34 9.76
N ILE A 223 -1.40 -21.36 8.97
CA ILE A 223 -2.70 -22.04 8.90
C ILE A 223 -2.59 -23.54 9.12
N SER A 224 -1.51 -23.98 9.72
CA SER A 224 -1.24 -25.41 10.01
C SER A 224 -2.36 -26.09 10.80
N LYS A 225 -3.15 -25.31 11.56
CA LYS A 225 -4.34 -25.82 12.25
C LYS A 225 -5.43 -26.22 11.25
N LEU A 226 -5.71 -25.35 10.26
CA LEU A 226 -6.74 -25.57 9.25
C LEU A 226 -6.37 -26.71 8.30
N GLU A 227 -5.08 -26.85 7.97
CA GLU A 227 -4.56 -27.88 7.07
C GLU A 227 -4.70 -29.32 7.65
N LYS A 228 -4.93 -29.46 8.97
CA LYS A 228 -5.14 -30.75 9.62
C LYS A 228 -6.57 -31.27 9.48
N ALA A 229 -7.54 -30.42 9.27
CA ALA A 229 -8.93 -30.80 9.11
C ALA A 229 -9.18 -31.32 7.68
N SER A 230 -9.68 -32.55 7.56
CA SER A 230 -9.88 -33.22 6.27
C SER A 230 -10.99 -32.61 5.41
N ASN A 231 -11.91 -31.90 6.04
CA ASN A 231 -13.07 -31.25 5.39
C ASN A 231 -12.91 -29.71 5.25
N ILE A 232 -11.72 -29.17 5.49
CA ILE A 232 -11.38 -27.78 5.14
C ILE A 232 -10.63 -27.78 3.81
N VAL A 233 -11.19 -27.13 2.78
CA VAL A 233 -10.60 -27.03 1.46
C VAL A 233 -10.11 -25.61 1.20
N LEU A 234 -8.82 -25.47 0.96
CA LEU A 234 -8.15 -24.20 0.69
C LEU A 234 -8.02 -23.99 -0.81
N LEU A 235 -8.86 -23.15 -1.39
CA LEU A 235 -8.93 -22.90 -2.84
C LEU A 235 -7.92 -21.85 -3.33
N GLY A 236 -7.20 -21.21 -2.41
CA GLY A 236 -6.17 -20.21 -2.73
C GLY A 236 -6.73 -18.88 -3.25
N SER A 237 -5.84 -18.03 -3.74
CA SER A 237 -6.22 -16.70 -4.24
C SER A 237 -6.88 -16.78 -5.61
N LYS A 238 -7.99 -16.08 -5.79
CA LYS A 238 -8.74 -15.98 -7.06
C LYS A 238 -8.83 -14.53 -7.52
N GLN A 239 -9.02 -14.32 -8.82
CA GLN A 239 -9.26 -12.98 -9.35
C GLN A 239 -10.65 -12.51 -8.90
N HIS A 240 -10.79 -11.22 -8.59
CA HIS A 240 -12.07 -10.66 -8.10
C HIS A 240 -13.26 -10.88 -9.06
N LYS A 241 -12.99 -11.06 -10.36
CA LYS A 241 -14.03 -11.38 -11.35
C LYS A 241 -14.58 -12.81 -11.23
N GLU A 242 -13.81 -13.72 -10.60
CA GLU A 242 -14.18 -15.13 -10.44
C GLU A 242 -14.95 -15.36 -9.13
N ILE A 243 -14.80 -14.47 -8.16
CA ILE A 243 -15.39 -14.58 -6.82
C ILE A 243 -16.91 -14.88 -6.84
N PRO A 244 -17.74 -14.23 -7.68
CA PRO A 244 -19.18 -14.54 -7.72
C PRO A 244 -19.49 -16.01 -8.00
N TYR A 245 -18.70 -16.68 -8.83
CA TYR A 245 -18.91 -18.09 -9.18
C TYR A 245 -18.58 -19.05 -8.03
N TYR A 246 -17.63 -18.67 -7.15
CA TYR A 246 -17.37 -19.41 -5.92
C TYR A 246 -18.48 -19.21 -4.90
N ILE A 247 -18.98 -17.99 -4.73
CA ILE A 247 -20.08 -17.71 -3.80
C ILE A 247 -21.35 -18.44 -4.24
N LYS A 248 -21.57 -18.60 -5.53
CA LYS A 248 -22.72 -19.31 -6.09
C LYS A 248 -22.83 -20.73 -5.51
N GLU A 249 -21.69 -21.41 -5.29
CA GLU A 249 -21.64 -22.79 -4.80
C GLU A 249 -21.76 -22.91 -3.27
N PHE A 250 -21.74 -21.82 -2.52
CA PHE A 250 -21.92 -21.87 -1.06
C PHE A 250 -23.38 -22.13 -0.69
N ASP A 251 -23.62 -23.02 0.25
CA ASP A 251 -24.92 -23.17 0.90
C ASP A 251 -25.09 -22.11 2.00
N VAL A 252 -24.05 -21.90 2.81
CA VAL A 252 -23.98 -20.84 3.82
C VAL A 252 -22.66 -20.09 3.69
N ALA A 253 -22.70 -18.78 3.72
CA ALA A 253 -21.51 -17.93 3.76
C ALA A 253 -21.21 -17.50 5.19
N ILE A 254 -19.93 -17.47 5.56
CA ILE A 254 -19.50 -17.13 6.93
C ILE A 254 -18.55 -15.93 6.99
N ILE A 255 -18.63 -15.18 8.10
CA ILE A 255 -17.71 -14.11 8.46
C ILE A 255 -17.14 -14.42 9.85
N PRO A 256 -16.18 -15.36 9.96
CA PRO A 256 -15.63 -15.86 11.23
C PRO A 256 -14.43 -15.01 11.66
N TYR A 257 -14.66 -13.76 12.02
CA TYR A 257 -13.61 -12.86 12.47
C TYR A 257 -13.46 -12.83 13.98
N ILE A 258 -12.23 -12.64 14.44
CA ILE A 258 -11.94 -12.41 15.86
C ILE A 258 -12.56 -11.07 16.27
N CYS A 259 -13.37 -11.10 17.35
CA CYS A 259 -13.97 -9.89 17.92
C CYS A 259 -12.95 -9.17 18.80
N ASN A 260 -12.46 -8.02 18.34
CA ASN A 260 -11.52 -7.17 19.09
C ASN A 260 -11.69 -5.70 18.68
N GLU A 261 -11.07 -4.79 19.43
CA GLU A 261 -11.17 -3.34 19.18
C GLU A 261 -10.73 -2.89 17.78
N PHE A 262 -9.82 -3.62 17.13
CA PHE A 262 -9.41 -3.31 15.76
C PHE A 262 -10.54 -3.65 14.78
N MET A 263 -11.18 -4.80 14.98
CA MET A 263 -12.29 -5.26 14.14
C MET A 263 -13.57 -4.42 14.31
N ASP A 264 -13.74 -3.73 15.44
CA ASP A 264 -14.83 -2.77 15.64
C ASP A 264 -14.81 -1.61 14.64
N GLY A 265 -13.65 -1.28 14.10
CA GLY A 265 -13.51 -0.24 13.07
C GLY A 265 -13.60 -0.77 11.63
N VAL A 266 -13.67 -2.09 11.46
CA VAL A 266 -13.65 -2.73 10.14
C VAL A 266 -15.07 -2.96 9.64
N TYR A 267 -15.31 -2.56 8.40
CA TYR A 267 -16.56 -2.86 7.70
C TYR A 267 -16.37 -4.07 6.77
N PRO A 268 -17.06 -5.20 7.00
CA PRO A 268 -16.85 -6.41 6.19
C PRO A 268 -17.59 -6.32 4.85
N SER A 269 -16.92 -5.84 3.81
CA SER A 269 -17.49 -5.70 2.46
C SER A 269 -18.05 -7.01 1.89
N LYS A 270 -17.48 -8.16 2.32
CA LYS A 270 -17.93 -9.50 1.88
C LYS A 270 -19.38 -9.81 2.30
N LEU A 271 -19.90 -9.18 3.33
CA LEU A 271 -21.31 -9.31 3.69
C LEU A 271 -22.20 -9.00 2.48
N PHE A 272 -21.96 -7.87 1.81
CA PHE A 272 -22.77 -7.49 0.65
C PHE A 272 -22.52 -8.37 -0.57
N GLU A 273 -21.30 -8.91 -0.73
CA GLU A 273 -20.97 -9.87 -1.78
C GLU A 273 -21.83 -11.14 -1.62
N TYR A 274 -21.92 -11.67 -0.41
CA TYR A 274 -22.76 -12.83 -0.10
C TYR A 274 -24.26 -12.54 -0.27
N LEU A 275 -24.71 -11.41 0.29
CA LEU A 275 -26.11 -11.00 0.22
C LEU A 275 -26.58 -10.73 -1.20
N SER A 276 -25.73 -10.19 -2.08
CA SER A 276 -26.06 -9.95 -3.50
C SER A 276 -26.31 -11.24 -4.28
N MET A 277 -25.75 -12.36 -3.79
CA MET A 277 -25.98 -13.70 -4.29
C MET A 277 -27.14 -14.42 -3.57
N GLY A 278 -27.81 -13.74 -2.63
CA GLY A 278 -28.92 -14.27 -1.84
C GLY A 278 -28.52 -15.29 -0.78
N LYS A 279 -27.21 -15.46 -0.50
CA LYS A 279 -26.73 -16.49 0.43
C LYS A 279 -27.09 -16.13 1.88
N PRO A 280 -27.48 -17.14 2.69
CA PRO A 280 -27.56 -16.95 4.14
C PRO A 280 -26.16 -16.67 4.68
N VAL A 281 -26.08 -15.74 5.63
CA VAL A 281 -24.79 -15.29 6.18
C VAL A 281 -24.81 -15.40 7.68
N VAL A 282 -23.77 -16.06 8.22
CA VAL A 282 -23.49 -16.12 9.67
C VAL A 282 -22.21 -15.39 9.98
N SER A 283 -22.25 -14.50 10.95
CA SER A 283 -21.10 -13.69 11.36
C SER A 283 -20.85 -13.78 12.85
N THR A 284 -19.60 -13.71 13.25
CA THR A 284 -19.24 -13.39 14.64
C THR A 284 -19.76 -11.98 15.00
N ASN A 285 -19.77 -11.66 16.30
CA ASN A 285 -20.33 -10.41 16.83
C ASN A 285 -19.45 -9.19 16.55
N ILE A 286 -19.21 -8.93 15.25
CA ILE A 286 -18.52 -7.72 14.81
C ILE A 286 -19.48 -6.56 14.90
N ARG A 287 -19.05 -5.46 15.47
CA ARG A 287 -19.88 -4.27 15.75
C ARG A 287 -20.70 -3.83 14.54
N GLU A 288 -20.11 -3.68 13.36
CA GLU A 288 -20.79 -3.21 12.15
C GLU A 288 -21.85 -4.20 11.64
N VAL A 289 -21.57 -5.50 11.72
CA VAL A 289 -22.54 -6.53 11.34
C VAL A 289 -23.68 -6.59 12.34
N SER A 290 -23.40 -6.40 13.63
CA SER A 290 -24.42 -6.35 14.68
C SER A 290 -25.36 -5.17 14.52
N TYR A 291 -24.89 -4.02 14.08
CA TYR A 291 -25.76 -2.88 13.72
C TYR A 291 -26.72 -3.23 12.58
N ILE A 292 -26.20 -3.93 11.54
CA ILE A 292 -27.03 -4.37 10.41
C ILE A 292 -28.06 -5.39 10.87
N SER A 293 -27.65 -6.42 11.61
CA SER A 293 -28.55 -7.47 12.12
C SER A 293 -29.64 -6.90 13.02
N ASN A 294 -29.33 -5.95 13.90
CA ASN A 294 -30.30 -5.30 14.78
C ASN A 294 -31.35 -4.49 14.02
N SER A 295 -30.96 -3.89 12.90
CA SER A 295 -31.86 -3.09 12.06
C SER A 295 -32.62 -3.92 11.03
N HIS A 296 -32.02 -5.05 10.56
CA HIS A 296 -32.50 -5.92 9.49
C HIS A 296 -32.23 -7.38 9.86
N ARG A 297 -33.06 -7.94 10.75
CA ARG A 297 -32.86 -9.26 11.35
C ARG A 297 -32.78 -10.42 10.34
N ASP A 298 -33.45 -10.28 9.19
CA ASP A 298 -33.54 -11.31 8.17
C ASP A 298 -32.37 -11.30 7.18
N VAL A 299 -31.42 -10.41 7.35
CA VAL A 299 -30.30 -10.20 6.42
C VAL A 299 -29.08 -11.02 6.80
N VAL A 300 -28.72 -11.03 8.10
CA VAL A 300 -27.53 -11.71 8.61
C VAL A 300 -27.77 -12.17 10.05
N ILE A 301 -27.29 -13.39 10.36
CA ILE A 301 -27.32 -13.93 11.73
C ILE A 301 -25.98 -13.60 12.39
N VAL A 302 -26.03 -13.00 13.57
CA VAL A 302 -24.86 -12.64 14.37
C VAL A 302 -24.82 -13.51 15.62
N SER A 303 -23.72 -14.20 15.83
CA SER A 303 -23.53 -15.16 16.91
C SER A 303 -22.71 -14.55 18.05
N LYS A 304 -23.07 -14.91 19.26
CA LYS A 304 -22.42 -14.38 20.50
C LYS A 304 -21.12 -15.10 20.81
N ASP A 305 -21.07 -16.39 20.57
CA ASP A 305 -19.93 -17.28 20.82
C ASP A 305 -19.85 -18.39 19.76
N SER A 306 -18.86 -19.27 19.89
CA SER A 306 -18.62 -20.35 18.94
C SER A 306 -19.77 -21.37 18.87
N SER A 307 -20.42 -21.69 19.99
CA SER A 307 -21.56 -22.62 20.03
C SER A 307 -22.76 -22.03 19.30
N ASP A 308 -23.07 -20.76 19.57
CA ASP A 308 -24.13 -20.02 18.89
C ASP A 308 -23.85 -19.87 17.39
N PHE A 309 -22.56 -19.72 17.02
CA PHE A 309 -22.15 -19.68 15.61
C PHE A 309 -22.41 -20.99 14.88
N ILE A 310 -22.07 -22.12 15.49
CA ILE A 310 -22.28 -23.44 14.93
C ILE A 310 -23.79 -23.69 14.75
N ASN A 311 -24.60 -23.42 15.78
CA ASN A 311 -26.06 -23.54 15.70
C ASN A 311 -26.65 -22.64 14.61
N ALA A 312 -26.15 -21.41 14.47
CA ALA A 312 -26.61 -20.49 13.43
C ALA A 312 -26.27 -20.98 12.01
N VAL A 313 -25.11 -21.61 11.83
CA VAL A 313 -24.73 -22.26 10.57
C VAL A 313 -25.67 -23.42 10.27
N GLU A 314 -25.96 -24.29 11.24
CA GLU A 314 -26.86 -25.42 11.09
C GLU A 314 -28.27 -24.97 10.66
N LEU A 315 -28.83 -23.98 11.36
CA LEU A 315 -30.14 -23.40 11.00
C LEU A 315 -30.12 -22.78 9.59
N SER A 316 -29.02 -22.15 9.21
CA SER A 316 -28.85 -21.51 7.89
C SER A 316 -28.76 -22.51 6.74
N MET A 317 -28.31 -23.75 6.99
CA MET A 317 -28.28 -24.82 5.98
C MET A 317 -29.67 -25.24 5.51
N HIS A 318 -30.68 -25.09 6.34
CA HIS A 318 -32.07 -25.42 6.04
C HIS A 318 -32.88 -24.24 5.52
N ASP A 319 -32.22 -23.07 5.31
CA ASP A 319 -32.90 -21.85 4.85
C ASP A 319 -33.12 -21.86 3.32
N ASN A 320 -34.19 -22.48 2.90
CA ASN A 320 -34.66 -22.47 1.51
C ASN A 320 -35.74 -21.39 1.26
N ASN A 321 -35.89 -20.43 2.15
CA ASN A 321 -36.93 -19.41 2.08
C ASN A 321 -36.64 -18.37 0.98
N LYS A 322 -37.42 -18.42 -0.10
CA LYS A 322 -37.29 -17.48 -1.22
C LYS A 322 -37.45 -16.02 -0.78
N LEU A 323 -38.36 -15.74 0.16
CA LEU A 323 -38.57 -14.36 0.66
C LEU A 323 -37.34 -13.83 1.37
N LEU A 324 -36.67 -14.65 2.17
CA LEU A 324 -35.42 -14.24 2.84
C LEU A 324 -34.28 -14.01 1.83
N LYS A 325 -34.21 -14.83 0.78
CA LYS A 325 -33.29 -14.62 -0.32
C LYS A 325 -33.51 -13.28 -1.01
N ASP A 326 -34.76 -12.94 -1.32
CA ASP A 326 -35.13 -11.69 -1.99
C ASP A 326 -34.82 -10.47 -1.07
N VAL A 327 -35.07 -10.58 0.23
CA VAL A 327 -34.70 -9.54 1.24
C VAL A 327 -33.19 -9.29 1.26
N ARG A 328 -32.36 -10.36 1.25
CA ARG A 328 -30.89 -10.24 1.23
C ARG A 328 -30.41 -9.55 -0.05
N VAL A 329 -30.93 -9.97 -1.21
CA VAL A 329 -30.59 -9.39 -2.51
C VAL A 329 -30.99 -7.90 -2.56
N GLN A 330 -32.20 -7.57 -2.13
CA GLN A 330 -32.66 -6.18 -2.10
C GLN A 330 -31.79 -5.31 -1.18
N PHE A 331 -31.45 -5.82 0.01
CA PHE A 331 -30.57 -5.11 0.93
C PHE A 331 -29.19 -4.84 0.31
N ALA A 332 -28.62 -5.82 -0.41
CA ALA A 332 -27.35 -5.63 -1.11
C ALA A 332 -27.49 -4.59 -2.25
N GLN A 333 -28.60 -4.60 -2.99
CA GLN A 333 -28.86 -3.63 -4.06
C GLN A 333 -28.95 -2.20 -3.53
N ASP A 334 -29.66 -2.00 -2.41
CA ASP A 334 -29.79 -0.69 -1.75
C ASP A 334 -28.45 -0.17 -1.21
N ASN A 335 -27.49 -1.06 -0.99
CA ASN A 335 -26.13 -0.75 -0.57
C ASN A 335 -25.11 -0.85 -1.72
N SER A 336 -25.56 -0.83 -2.97
CA SER A 336 -24.66 -0.79 -4.13
C SER A 336 -23.88 0.52 -4.23
N TRP A 337 -22.74 0.48 -4.93
CA TRP A 337 -21.94 1.67 -5.20
C TRP A 337 -22.73 2.76 -5.93
N ASN A 338 -23.65 2.39 -6.83
CA ASN A 338 -24.49 3.36 -7.52
C ASN A 338 -25.39 4.15 -6.55
N VAL A 339 -26.06 3.47 -5.64
CA VAL A 339 -26.89 4.12 -4.61
C VAL A 339 -26.00 4.95 -3.68
N ARG A 340 -24.85 4.40 -3.28
CA ARG A 340 -23.89 5.09 -2.40
C ARG A 340 -23.36 6.38 -3.02
N PHE A 341 -22.89 6.33 -4.27
CA PHE A 341 -22.39 7.53 -4.97
C PHE A 341 -23.48 8.57 -5.21
N ASN A 342 -24.69 8.17 -5.50
CA ASN A 342 -25.81 9.11 -5.61
C ASN A 342 -26.05 9.85 -4.31
N ASN A 343 -26.02 9.15 -3.16
CA ASN A 343 -26.16 9.77 -1.87
C ASN A 343 -24.98 10.67 -1.49
N ILE A 344 -23.76 10.22 -1.74
CA ILE A 344 -22.55 11.04 -1.55
C ILE A 344 -22.64 12.32 -2.41
N SER A 345 -23.02 12.21 -3.68
CA SER A 345 -23.14 13.35 -4.59
C SER A 345 -24.19 14.37 -4.10
N LYS A 346 -25.35 13.89 -3.61
CA LYS A 346 -26.39 14.76 -3.02
C LYS A 346 -25.85 15.57 -1.84
N VAL A 347 -25.11 14.92 -0.94
CA VAL A 347 -24.57 15.57 0.26
C VAL A 347 -23.46 16.56 -0.10
N ILE A 348 -22.55 16.19 -1.02
CA ILE A 348 -21.51 17.09 -1.56
C ILE A 348 -22.13 18.31 -2.22
N ASN A 349 -23.11 18.14 -3.11
CA ASN A 349 -23.77 19.25 -3.80
C ASN A 349 -24.46 20.20 -2.83
N LYS A 350 -25.17 19.66 -1.81
CA LYS A 350 -25.78 20.47 -0.77
C LYS A 350 -24.75 21.32 -0.02
N ARG A 351 -23.57 20.75 0.27
CA ARG A 351 -22.49 21.48 0.95
C ARG A 351 -21.84 22.54 0.08
N LEU A 352 -21.63 22.25 -1.20
CA LEU A 352 -21.10 23.24 -2.17
C LEU A 352 -22.02 24.45 -2.26
N ILE A 353 -23.31 24.27 -2.46
CA ILE A 353 -24.28 25.37 -2.56
C ILE A 353 -24.26 26.21 -1.27
N SER A 354 -24.22 25.56 -0.10
CA SER A 354 -24.14 26.28 1.18
C SER A 354 -22.84 27.07 1.35
N LYS A 355 -21.72 26.59 0.79
CA LYS A 355 -20.42 27.24 0.89
C LYS A 355 -20.28 28.38 -0.14
N GLU A 356 -20.83 28.22 -1.34
CA GLU A 356 -20.86 29.28 -2.34
C GLU A 356 -21.65 30.50 -1.89
N SER A 357 -22.77 30.29 -1.19
CA SER A 357 -23.55 31.40 -0.63
C SER A 357 -22.81 32.19 0.47
N THR A 358 -21.76 31.62 1.07
CA THR A 358 -20.91 32.29 2.08
C THR A 358 -19.66 32.94 1.48
N HIS A 359 -19.32 32.66 0.21
CA HIS A 359 -18.11 33.13 -0.47
C HIS A 359 -18.39 34.15 -1.58
N ILE A 360 -19.19 35.17 -1.31
CA ILE A 360 -19.29 36.35 -2.19
C ILE A 360 -18.01 37.17 -1.99
N GLY A 361 -17.04 37.00 -2.90
CA GLY A 361 -15.84 37.85 -2.92
C GLY A 361 -14.48 37.17 -3.12
N TYR A 362 -14.42 35.98 -3.71
CA TYR A 362 -13.15 35.28 -3.92
C TYR A 362 -12.35 35.86 -5.10
N ASN A 363 -11.30 36.62 -4.80
CA ASN A 363 -10.41 37.20 -5.83
C ASN A 363 -9.38 36.17 -6.31
N TRP A 364 -9.77 35.28 -7.24
CA TRP A 364 -8.90 34.27 -7.85
C TRP A 364 -7.76 34.90 -8.70
N LYS A 365 -7.98 36.07 -9.33
CA LYS A 365 -6.99 36.79 -10.14
C LYS A 365 -5.74 37.15 -9.31
N GLY A 366 -5.91 37.73 -8.14
CA GLY A 366 -4.80 38.08 -7.27
C GLY A 366 -3.96 36.87 -6.80
N LYS A 367 -4.59 35.70 -6.59
CA LYS A 367 -3.86 34.45 -6.26
C LYS A 367 -3.13 33.86 -7.47
N PHE A 368 -3.69 33.99 -8.67
CA PHE A 368 -3.06 33.55 -9.90
C PHE A 368 -1.81 34.38 -10.22
N ASP A 369 -1.88 35.71 -10.08
CA ASP A 369 -0.72 36.59 -10.26
C ASP A 369 0.39 36.31 -9.23
N LEU A 370 0.01 36.01 -8.00
CA LEU A 370 0.97 35.57 -6.95
C LEU A 370 1.62 34.22 -7.30
N TYR A 371 0.88 33.32 -7.93
CA TYR A 371 1.38 32.04 -8.42
C TYR A 371 2.38 32.22 -9.55
N LEU A 372 2.04 33.03 -10.56
CA LEU A 372 2.93 33.30 -11.69
C LEU A 372 4.24 33.99 -11.25
N SER A 373 4.16 34.92 -10.31
CA SER A 373 5.34 35.59 -9.77
C SER A 373 6.26 34.63 -8.99
N ARG A 374 5.67 33.70 -8.21
CA ARG A 374 6.41 32.64 -7.51
C ARG A 374 7.07 31.65 -8.48
N LYS A 375 6.38 31.28 -9.57
CA LYS A 375 6.91 30.38 -10.61
C LYS A 375 8.13 30.97 -11.31
N LYS A 376 8.09 32.27 -11.66
CA LYS A 376 9.24 33.00 -12.24
C LYS A 376 10.43 33.05 -11.26
N LYS A 377 10.16 33.33 -9.97
CA LYS A 377 11.20 33.39 -8.94
C LYS A 377 11.85 32.03 -8.70
N PHE A 378 11.05 30.96 -8.67
CA PHE A 378 11.53 29.58 -8.48
C PHE A 378 12.36 29.07 -9.66
N LYS A 379 11.93 29.39 -10.93
CA LYS A 379 12.70 29.06 -12.13
C LYS A 379 14.06 29.78 -12.15
N LYS A 380 14.09 31.03 -11.69
CA LYS A 380 15.33 31.80 -11.57
C LYS A 380 16.27 31.19 -10.53
N ILE A 381 15.76 30.88 -9.34
CA ILE A 381 16.56 30.23 -8.27
C ILE A 381 17.10 28.87 -8.73
N PHE A 382 16.27 28.03 -9.37
CA PHE A 382 16.67 26.72 -9.87
C PHE A 382 17.77 26.81 -10.93
N LEU A 383 17.64 27.72 -11.90
CA LEU A 383 18.66 27.95 -12.91
C LEU A 383 19.96 28.52 -12.30
N THR A 384 19.85 29.40 -11.31
CA THR A 384 21.02 29.94 -10.60
C THR A 384 21.72 28.83 -9.80
N THR A 385 20.96 27.94 -9.13
CA THR A 385 21.54 26.83 -8.37
C THR A 385 22.27 25.83 -9.29
N ILE A 386 21.65 25.49 -10.44
CA ILE A 386 22.30 24.62 -11.43
C ILE A 386 23.57 25.29 -11.98
N PHE A 387 23.51 26.58 -12.29
CA PHE A 387 24.66 27.35 -12.79
C PHE A 387 25.79 27.37 -11.77
N VAL A 388 25.48 27.62 -10.49
CA VAL A 388 26.48 27.58 -9.40
C VAL A 388 27.05 26.17 -9.23
N LEU A 389 26.23 25.13 -9.36
CA LEU A 389 26.66 23.73 -9.25
C LEU A 389 27.58 23.32 -10.41
N ILE A 390 27.25 23.76 -11.63
CA ILE A 390 28.12 23.57 -12.81
C ILE A 390 29.43 24.33 -12.64
N LEU A 391 29.35 25.59 -12.20
CA LEU A 391 30.55 26.41 -11.93
C LEU A 391 31.44 25.77 -10.85
N SER A 392 30.85 25.23 -9.78
CA SER A 392 31.63 24.59 -8.72
C SER A 392 32.28 23.27 -9.17
N LEU A 393 31.62 22.46 -9.98
CA LEU A 393 32.13 21.18 -10.50
C LEU A 393 33.21 21.37 -11.58
N TYR A 394 33.12 22.44 -12.39
CA TYR A 394 34.07 22.72 -13.46
C TYR A 394 35.07 23.82 -13.12
N SER A 395 35.08 24.34 -11.86
CA SER A 395 36.02 25.36 -11.44
C SER A 395 37.29 24.76 -10.80
N PRO A 396 38.40 25.50 -10.79
CA PRO A 396 39.62 25.13 -10.08
C PRO A 396 39.41 24.84 -8.58
N LEU A 397 38.33 25.36 -8.00
CA LEU A 397 37.98 25.17 -6.58
C LEU A 397 37.72 23.70 -6.22
N PHE A 398 37.09 22.96 -7.12
CA PHE A 398 36.81 21.51 -6.95
C PHE A 398 38.12 20.70 -6.99
N TRP A 399 39.05 21.11 -7.87
CA TRP A 399 40.39 20.54 -7.93
C TRP A 399 41.20 20.84 -6.68
N LEU A 400 41.16 22.08 -6.17
CA LEU A 400 41.83 22.49 -4.93
C LEU A 400 41.31 21.72 -3.70
N MET A 401 40.01 21.48 -3.61
CA MET A 401 39.40 20.63 -2.55
C MET A 401 39.83 19.18 -2.70
N GLY A 402 39.88 18.66 -3.94
CA GLY A 402 40.31 17.29 -4.23
C GLY A 402 41.80 17.07 -3.90
N GLU A 403 42.65 18.05 -4.15
CA GLU A 403 44.08 17.95 -3.82
C GLU A 403 44.32 17.84 -2.30
N GLN A 404 43.54 18.48 -1.46
CA GLN A 404 43.63 18.35 0.00
C GLN A 404 43.22 16.96 0.53
N LEU A 405 42.49 16.18 -0.26
CA LEU A 405 42.07 14.80 0.07
C LEU A 405 43.11 13.77 -0.39
N ILE A 406 44.14 14.17 -1.16
CA ILE A 406 45.18 13.28 -1.61
C ILE A 406 46.22 13.16 -0.51
N LEU A 407 46.26 12.02 0.17
CA LEU A 407 47.36 11.68 1.09
C LEU A 407 48.64 11.49 0.29
N ARG A 408 49.64 12.34 0.50
CA ARG A 408 50.94 12.29 -0.16
C ARG A 408 52.04 11.79 0.79
N ASP A 409 51.69 10.91 1.72
CA ASP A 409 52.65 10.33 2.62
C ASP A 409 53.60 9.39 1.85
N THR A 410 54.86 9.47 2.17
CA THR A 410 55.86 8.54 1.67
C THR A 410 55.57 7.16 2.27
N PRO A 411 55.45 6.11 1.44
CA PRO A 411 55.12 4.78 1.95
C PRO A 411 56.28 4.27 2.84
N ASN A 412 55.89 3.79 4.03
CA ASN A 412 56.80 3.14 4.96
C ASN A 412 56.83 1.63 4.74
N LYS A 413 57.90 0.96 5.12
CA LYS A 413 57.97 -0.51 5.12
C LYS A 413 56.95 -1.07 6.09
N THR A 414 56.18 -2.01 5.61
CA THR A 414 55.09 -2.69 6.33
C THR A 414 55.20 -4.21 6.19
N ASP A 415 54.49 -4.96 7.01
CA ASP A 415 54.44 -6.41 6.91
C ASP A 415 53.65 -6.89 5.69
N ALA A 416 52.64 -6.12 5.29
CA ALA A 416 51.80 -6.51 4.14
C ALA A 416 51.22 -5.30 3.39
N ILE A 417 50.91 -5.51 2.10
CA ILE A 417 50.27 -4.54 1.21
C ILE A 417 48.80 -5.03 1.02
N VAL A 418 47.83 -4.22 1.41
CA VAL A 418 46.40 -4.57 1.25
C VAL A 418 45.85 -3.88 0.01
N VAL A 419 45.32 -4.67 -0.92
CA VAL A 419 44.70 -4.21 -2.16
C VAL A 419 43.19 -4.35 -2.02
N PHE A 420 42.47 -3.25 -1.96
CA PHE A 420 41.00 -3.27 -1.98
C PHE A 420 40.52 -3.38 -3.44
N SER A 421 39.71 -4.43 -3.74
CA SER A 421 38.96 -4.49 -4.98
C SER A 421 37.90 -3.38 -4.98
N GLY A 422 37.84 -2.57 -6.01
CA GLY A 422 36.78 -1.59 -6.18
C GLY A 422 35.56 -2.20 -6.87
N ASP A 423 34.44 -1.45 -6.91
CA ASP A 423 33.30 -1.81 -7.77
C ASP A 423 33.77 -1.76 -9.26
N GLY A 424 34.03 -2.92 -9.85
CA GLY A 424 34.41 -3.02 -11.24
C GLY A 424 33.20 -2.88 -12.15
N GLU A 425 33.22 -1.92 -13.06
CA GLU A 425 32.37 -1.98 -14.25
C GLU A 425 32.79 -3.20 -15.11
N VAL A 426 31.80 -3.82 -15.75
CA VAL A 426 31.97 -5.05 -16.60
C VAL A 426 32.93 -4.87 -17.77
N ASN A 427 33.43 -3.68 -18.04
CA ASN A 427 34.41 -3.38 -19.07
C ASN A 427 35.84 -3.44 -18.51
N TYR A 428 36.55 -4.52 -18.83
CA TYR A 428 37.95 -4.80 -18.46
C TYR A 428 38.98 -3.75 -18.95
N ARG A 429 38.57 -2.74 -19.69
CA ARG A 429 39.46 -1.67 -20.18
C ARG A 429 39.40 -0.48 -19.22
N ASN A 430 40.46 -0.26 -18.49
CA ASN A 430 40.65 0.92 -17.66
C ASN A 430 40.03 0.91 -16.27
N SER A 431 39.97 -0.21 -15.63
CA SER A 431 39.41 -0.32 -14.32
C SER A 431 40.34 0.19 -13.22
N SER A 432 39.79 0.87 -12.25
CA SER A 432 40.52 1.38 -11.09
C SER A 432 41.27 0.27 -10.32
N TYR A 433 40.81 -0.98 -10.41
CA TYR A 433 41.49 -2.10 -9.76
C TYR A 433 42.77 -2.53 -10.50
N GLN A 434 42.87 -2.40 -11.82
CA GLN A 434 44.13 -2.67 -12.55
C GLN A 434 45.22 -1.70 -12.13
N ARG A 435 44.89 -0.43 -11.95
CA ARG A 435 45.83 0.57 -11.42
C ARG A 435 46.29 0.22 -10.01
N ARG A 436 45.33 -0.13 -9.13
CA ARG A 436 45.64 -0.53 -7.75
C ARG A 436 46.54 -1.77 -7.70
N ALA A 437 46.23 -2.78 -8.59
CA ALA A 437 47.06 -3.97 -8.70
C ALA A 437 48.46 -3.67 -9.21
N LEU A 438 48.63 -2.77 -10.19
CA LEU A 438 49.93 -2.30 -10.67
C LEU A 438 50.72 -1.57 -9.61
N ASP A 439 50.07 -0.71 -8.83
CA ASP A 439 50.71 0.01 -7.74
C ASP A 439 51.13 -0.96 -6.62
N ALA A 440 50.29 -1.96 -6.30
CA ALA A 440 50.66 -3.01 -5.34
C ALA A 440 51.90 -3.80 -5.79
N VAL A 441 52.02 -4.17 -7.11
CA VAL A 441 53.21 -4.80 -7.66
C VAL A 441 54.44 -3.90 -7.52
N LYS A 442 54.32 -2.61 -7.80
CA LYS A 442 55.40 -1.62 -7.60
C LYS A 442 55.88 -1.61 -6.18
N PHE A 443 54.97 -1.48 -5.21
CA PHE A 443 55.32 -1.43 -3.81
C PHE A 443 55.97 -2.73 -3.31
N TYR A 444 55.44 -3.87 -3.76
CA TYR A 444 56.02 -5.18 -3.45
C TYR A 444 57.43 -5.32 -3.97
N ASN A 445 57.64 -5.03 -5.25
CA ASN A 445 58.98 -5.11 -5.89
C ASN A 445 59.97 -4.09 -5.31
N SER A 446 59.46 -2.98 -4.75
CA SER A 446 60.27 -1.98 -4.07
C SER A 446 60.54 -2.33 -2.59
N GLY A 447 60.05 -3.50 -2.12
CA GLY A 447 60.35 -4.02 -0.79
C GLY A 447 59.59 -3.29 0.35
N TYR A 448 58.44 -2.67 0.05
CA TYR A 448 57.57 -2.02 1.05
C TYR A 448 56.70 -2.99 1.84
N GLY A 449 56.43 -4.19 1.37
CA GLY A 449 55.70 -5.23 2.07
C GLY A 449 56.15 -6.61 1.64
N LYS A 450 56.07 -7.61 2.53
CA LYS A 450 56.46 -9.00 2.29
C LYS A 450 55.35 -9.81 1.64
N ASP A 451 54.09 -9.43 1.94
CA ASP A 451 52.87 -10.11 1.50
C ASP A 451 51.89 -9.14 0.83
N ILE A 452 51.05 -9.65 -0.06
CA ILE A 452 49.95 -8.89 -0.67
C ILE A 452 48.63 -9.58 -0.30
N PHE A 453 47.77 -8.83 0.42
CA PHE A 453 46.40 -9.24 0.71
C PHE A 453 45.42 -8.58 -0.27
N ILE A 454 44.50 -9.37 -0.85
CA ILE A 454 43.51 -8.88 -1.77
C ILE A 454 42.14 -9.01 -1.11
N SER A 455 41.47 -7.88 -0.89
CA SER A 455 40.09 -7.85 -0.39
C SER A 455 39.12 -8.13 -1.52
N SER A 456 38.17 -9.09 -1.34
CA SER A 456 37.12 -9.37 -2.30
C SER A 456 36.02 -8.32 -2.25
N GLY A 457 35.55 -7.88 -3.44
CA GLY A 457 34.30 -7.15 -3.62
C GLY A 457 33.07 -8.08 -3.72
N ARG A 458 32.02 -7.66 -4.44
CA ARG A 458 30.82 -8.46 -4.67
C ARG A 458 31.13 -9.78 -5.39
N GLU A 459 30.41 -10.86 -5.04
CA GLU A 459 30.41 -12.13 -5.77
C GLU A 459 30.00 -11.91 -7.24
N GLN A 460 30.93 -12.16 -8.16
CA GLN A 460 30.73 -12.25 -9.59
C GLN A 460 31.09 -13.67 -10.05
N ALA A 461 30.70 -14.05 -11.27
CA ALA A 461 30.98 -15.38 -11.84
C ALA A 461 32.47 -15.78 -11.84
N ILE A 462 33.36 -14.78 -11.89
CA ILE A 462 34.80 -14.91 -11.57
C ILE A 462 35.09 -13.81 -10.54
N SER A 463 35.53 -14.18 -9.35
CA SER A 463 35.78 -13.17 -8.31
C SER A 463 36.90 -12.22 -8.74
N ASP A 464 36.73 -10.92 -8.44
CA ASP A 464 37.76 -9.90 -8.72
C ASP A 464 39.11 -10.29 -8.11
N VAL A 465 39.07 -11.01 -7.00
CA VAL A 465 40.26 -11.59 -6.34
C VAL A 465 41.00 -12.55 -7.24
N GLU A 466 40.33 -13.44 -7.99
CA GLU A 466 40.97 -14.37 -8.91
C GLU A 466 41.56 -13.66 -10.11
N ILE A 467 40.90 -12.65 -10.63
CA ILE A 467 41.42 -11.83 -11.73
C ILE A 467 42.68 -11.08 -11.29
N ILE A 468 42.64 -10.44 -10.12
CA ILE A 468 43.80 -9.72 -9.56
C ILE A 468 44.93 -10.72 -9.28
N LYS A 469 44.64 -11.90 -8.73
CA LYS A 469 45.60 -12.96 -8.46
C LYS A 469 46.30 -13.45 -9.72
N LEU A 470 45.57 -13.74 -10.78
CA LEU A 470 46.10 -14.12 -12.09
C LEU A 470 47.01 -13.02 -12.66
N PHE A 471 46.56 -11.76 -12.54
CA PHE A 471 47.33 -10.61 -13.01
C PHE A 471 48.63 -10.44 -12.22
N LEU A 472 48.58 -10.52 -10.90
CA LEU A 472 49.77 -10.43 -10.04
C LEU A 472 50.75 -11.57 -10.33
N THR A 473 50.24 -12.80 -10.49
CA THR A 473 51.08 -13.96 -10.84
C THR A 473 51.75 -13.78 -12.22
N SER A 474 51.04 -13.19 -13.19
CA SER A 474 51.63 -12.89 -14.52
C SER A 474 52.74 -11.83 -14.48
N LYS A 475 52.81 -11.03 -13.39
CA LYS A 475 53.84 -10.04 -13.15
C LYS A 475 54.97 -10.51 -12.23
N GLY A 476 55.06 -11.84 -12.02
CA GLY A 476 56.17 -12.47 -11.29
C GLY A 476 56.01 -12.54 -9.77
N ILE A 477 54.83 -12.20 -9.25
CA ILE A 477 54.55 -12.38 -7.83
C ILE A 477 54.35 -13.85 -7.51
N PRO A 478 55.04 -14.46 -6.53
CA PRO A 478 54.86 -15.88 -6.18
C PRO A 478 53.43 -16.23 -5.80
N LYS A 479 53.04 -17.51 -6.02
CA LYS A 479 51.68 -18.01 -5.70
C LYS A 479 51.28 -17.61 -4.26
N ILE A 480 50.19 -16.86 -4.17
CA ILE A 480 49.57 -16.39 -2.94
C ILE A 480 48.65 -17.52 -2.44
N GLY A 481 48.84 -17.98 -1.21
CA GLY A 481 47.93 -18.88 -0.51
C GLY A 481 46.61 -18.20 -0.18
N ARG A 482 45.53 -18.98 0.04
CA ARG A 482 44.32 -18.50 0.69
C ARG A 482 44.62 -18.36 2.19
N ALA A 483 44.34 -17.20 2.75
CA ALA A 483 44.14 -17.08 4.19
C ALA A 483 42.75 -17.60 4.55
#